data_6662f1b0bf31f15606b3d78d547eedd3
#
_entry.id   6662f1b0bf31f15606b3d78d547eedd3
#
_cell.length_a   1.000
_cell.length_b   1.000
_cell.length_c   1.000
_cell.angle_alpha   90.00
_cell.angle_beta   90.00
_cell.angle_gamma   90.00
#
_symmetry.space_group_name_H-M   'P 1'
#
loop_
_entity.id
_entity.type
_entity.pdbx_description
1 polymer ?
#
loop_
_entity_poly.entity_id
_entity_poly.type
_entity_poly.pdbx_seq_one_letter_code
_entity_poly.pdbx_strand_id
1 'polypeptide(L)'
;MFTGLLLCMSVVTGCLLAGKILLHYFQLESYQFPGYFRTLRRNLLKALLPGICMTVLLTVLFLLSAFLSPSRFAEQGIGPGDFIVIASMIVLLIAGGFILGRALGEKKAKKAFVLTPRVKRLYAVSFIVMTAILYLIVCLINQLIGFSAVWMILFFLFPAFLPLWIALCGLLAWPIEKAISEMYFRDAQRILRERKDLIRIGITGSWGKTSVKFILGTILEEKYHTLVTPASYNTPMGVTKVIRSKLEPGHRVFVAEMGARHVGDIKEMCRLVHPQIGLLTSVGPQHLDTFKTVERVAKTKYELIEALPQDGEAFFADDGDICRALYEKTKIRKHLTGLDPEKDEIRAEEIRYSPEGSTFLLCRGEEKTECTTGLLGELNIRNILLCASAALSLGLNMKQIARGIAKIKPVEHRLQLIRHPGGLNVIDDAFNSNIRGAKQAFQVLKQFPRKRVIVTPGMVELGGQEAEMNREFGAAMADCCDIAVLVGMKRSEAISAGLKEHGFPEEMIRVVGSLEEATNMIRDITGAGDTVLFENDLPDNYTEA
;
A
#
# COMPACT_ATOMS: atom_id res chain seq x y z
N MET A 1 29.77 24.97 28.99
CA MET A 1 28.72 23.96 29.12
C MET A 1 27.45 24.31 28.31
N PHE A 2 26.81 25.44 28.56
CA PHE A 2 25.58 25.86 27.85
C PHE A 2 25.76 26.02 26.31
N THR A 3 26.84 26.66 25.87
CA THR A 3 27.17 26.83 24.44
C THR A 3 27.40 25.52 23.71
N GLY A 4 28.00 24.51 24.36
CA GLY A 4 28.19 23.17 23.80
C GLY A 4 26.87 22.45 23.58
N LEU A 5 25.94 22.56 24.54
CA LEU A 5 24.60 21.98 24.39
C LEU A 5 23.83 22.64 23.21
N LEU A 6 23.87 23.97 23.12
CA LEU A 6 23.22 24.68 22.00
C LEU A 6 23.80 24.28 20.63
N LEU A 7 25.09 24.09 20.53
CA LEU A 7 25.73 23.60 19.30
C LEU A 7 25.27 22.16 18.98
N CYS A 8 25.24 21.25 19.94
CA CYS A 8 24.71 19.90 19.75
C CYS A 8 23.25 19.92 19.27
N MET A 9 22.41 20.75 19.87
CA MET A 9 21.01 20.92 19.47
C MET A 9 20.88 21.43 18.03
N SER A 10 21.74 22.38 17.62
CA SER A 10 21.69 22.93 16.26
C SER A 10 22.17 21.91 15.19
N VAL A 11 23.23 21.16 15.49
CA VAL A 11 23.71 20.06 14.63
C VAL A 11 22.59 19.02 14.43
N VAL A 12 21.96 18.58 15.52
CA VAL A 12 20.88 17.58 15.46
C VAL A 12 19.66 18.14 14.71
N THR A 13 19.28 19.39 14.95
CA THR A 13 18.17 20.05 14.22
C THR A 13 18.46 20.06 12.72
N GLY A 14 19.66 20.51 12.33
CA GLY A 14 20.09 20.50 10.92
C GLY A 14 20.06 19.10 10.31
N CYS A 15 20.58 18.10 11.02
CA CYS A 15 20.56 16.69 10.60
C CYS A 15 19.14 16.15 10.41
N LEU A 16 18.22 16.44 11.32
CA LEU A 16 16.83 15.99 11.24
C LEU A 16 16.07 16.65 10.10
N LEU A 17 16.34 17.93 9.82
CA LEU A 17 15.77 18.64 8.68
C LEU A 17 16.31 18.09 7.36
N ALA A 18 17.62 17.89 7.23
CA ALA A 18 18.26 17.27 6.07
C ALA A 18 17.79 15.82 5.86
N GLY A 19 17.60 15.07 6.96
CA GLY A 19 17.18 13.68 7.00
C GLY A 19 15.70 13.43 6.75
N LYS A 20 14.92 14.42 6.32
CA LYS A 20 13.50 14.25 6.00
C LYS A 20 13.23 13.07 5.06
N ILE A 21 14.09 12.83 4.07
CA ILE A 21 13.98 11.70 3.14
C ILE A 21 14.07 10.34 3.86
N LEU A 22 14.91 10.23 4.88
CA LEU A 22 15.07 8.99 5.65
C LEU A 22 13.83 8.69 6.51
N LEU A 23 13.24 9.71 7.09
CA LEU A 23 11.95 9.59 7.80
C LEU A 23 10.82 9.25 6.83
N HIS A 24 10.87 9.76 5.61
CA HIS A 24 9.93 9.38 4.55
C HIS A 24 10.07 7.90 4.18
N TYR A 25 11.29 7.40 3.99
CA TYR A 25 11.52 5.97 3.76
C TYR A 25 10.98 5.11 4.91
N PHE A 26 11.17 5.54 6.14
CA PHE A 26 10.65 4.83 7.30
C PHE A 26 9.11 4.87 7.35
N GLN A 27 8.49 5.98 6.91
CA GLN A 27 7.03 6.11 6.78
C GLN A 27 6.47 5.24 5.65
N LEU A 28 7.11 5.19 4.48
CA LEU A 28 6.70 4.37 3.33
C LEU A 28 6.70 2.88 3.68
N GLU A 29 7.67 2.43 4.44
CA GLU A 29 7.78 1.05 4.92
C GLU A 29 6.95 0.77 6.19
N SER A 30 5.96 1.62 6.47
CA SER A 30 5.06 1.49 7.63
C SER A 30 5.80 1.37 8.98
N TYR A 31 6.99 1.96 9.07
CA TYR A 31 7.91 1.93 10.22
C TYR A 31 8.43 0.52 10.56
N GLN A 32 8.54 -0.35 9.54
CA GLN A 32 9.12 -1.68 9.65
C GLN A 32 10.63 -1.64 9.37
N PHE A 33 11.45 -2.11 10.31
CA PHE A 33 12.92 -2.09 10.17
C PHE A 33 13.43 -2.88 8.95
N PRO A 34 12.96 -4.12 8.68
CA PRO A 34 13.41 -4.86 7.50
C PRO A 34 13.13 -4.12 6.18
N GLY A 35 11.97 -3.48 6.06
CA GLY A 35 11.60 -2.64 4.92
C GLY A 35 12.50 -1.42 4.81
N TYR A 36 12.67 -0.68 5.92
CA TYR A 36 13.55 0.49 5.97
C TYR A 36 14.97 0.19 5.49
N PHE A 37 15.61 -0.86 6.03
CA PHE A 37 16.96 -1.24 5.59
C PHE A 37 17.02 -1.72 4.14
N ARG A 38 15.97 -2.36 3.63
CA ARG A 38 15.86 -2.73 2.22
C ARG A 38 15.84 -1.48 1.34
N THR A 39 15.01 -0.50 1.67
CA THR A 39 14.89 0.77 0.95
C THR A 39 16.19 1.58 1.02
N LEU A 40 16.87 1.60 2.17
CA LEU A 40 18.20 2.21 2.29
C LEU A 40 19.23 1.58 1.33
N ARG A 41 19.27 0.24 1.26
CA ARG A 41 20.21 -0.48 0.36
C ARG A 41 19.94 -0.17 -1.12
N ARG A 42 18.67 -0.08 -1.52
CA ARG A 42 18.27 0.27 -2.89
C ARG A 42 18.61 1.71 -3.25
N ASN A 43 18.59 2.62 -2.28
CA ASN A 43 18.82 4.05 -2.46
C ASN A 43 20.01 4.55 -1.64
N LEU A 44 21.12 3.78 -1.62
CA LEU A 44 22.23 4.00 -0.68
C LEU A 44 22.82 5.42 -0.79
N LEU A 45 23.08 5.90 -2.01
CA LEU A 45 23.62 7.24 -2.23
C LEU A 45 22.66 8.33 -1.72
N LYS A 46 21.38 8.25 -2.06
CA LYS A 46 20.35 9.22 -1.59
C LYS A 46 20.20 9.17 -0.07
N ALA A 47 20.37 8.00 0.54
CA ALA A 47 20.24 7.82 1.99
C ALA A 47 21.43 8.39 2.77
N LEU A 48 22.64 8.29 2.24
CA LEU A 48 23.86 8.79 2.90
C LEU A 48 24.07 10.29 2.65
N LEU A 49 23.63 10.81 1.52
CA LEU A 49 23.88 12.18 1.08
C LEU A 49 23.50 13.25 2.12
N PRO A 50 22.33 13.20 2.81
CA PRO A 50 21.99 14.17 3.85
C PRO A 50 23.02 14.25 4.97
N GLY A 51 23.47 13.08 5.45
CA GLY A 51 24.46 12.98 6.52
C GLY A 51 25.85 13.48 6.07
N ILE A 52 26.29 13.09 4.88
CA ILE A 52 27.56 13.53 4.29
C ILE A 52 27.57 15.05 4.10
N CYS A 53 26.52 15.63 3.50
CA CYS A 53 26.42 17.08 3.32
C CYS A 53 26.43 17.84 4.64
N MET A 54 25.75 17.33 5.67
CA MET A 54 25.77 17.95 7.01
C MET A 54 27.16 17.81 7.67
N THR A 55 27.87 16.70 7.46
CA THR A 55 29.26 16.52 7.92
C THR A 55 30.18 17.58 7.27
N VAL A 56 30.10 17.74 5.97
CA VAL A 56 30.88 18.75 5.24
C VAL A 56 30.55 20.16 5.73
N LEU A 57 29.25 20.49 5.84
CA LEU A 57 28.81 21.80 6.33
C LEU A 57 29.34 22.09 7.74
N LEU A 58 29.20 21.12 8.65
CA LEU A 58 29.68 21.24 10.02
C LEU A 58 31.20 21.47 10.07
N THR A 59 31.96 20.70 9.26
CA THR A 59 33.43 20.82 9.18
C THR A 59 33.84 22.19 8.65
N VAL A 60 33.23 22.66 7.57
CA VAL A 60 33.53 23.97 6.98
C VAL A 60 33.23 25.10 7.95
N LEU A 61 32.07 25.07 8.59
CA LEU A 61 31.68 26.09 9.58
C LEU A 61 32.61 26.09 10.79
N PHE A 62 33.06 24.92 11.23
CA PHE A 62 34.04 24.82 12.32
C PHE A 62 35.39 25.42 11.94
N LEU A 63 35.92 25.09 10.76
CA LEU A 63 37.18 25.65 10.27
C LEU A 63 37.11 27.16 10.08
N LEU A 64 36.00 27.67 9.55
CA LEU A 64 35.75 29.11 9.46
C LEU A 64 35.70 29.76 10.83
N SER A 65 35.05 29.14 11.82
CA SER A 65 34.98 29.67 13.19
C SER A 65 36.37 29.71 13.84
N ALA A 66 37.20 28.72 13.61
CA ALA A 66 38.58 28.69 14.09
C ALA A 66 39.43 29.82 13.49
N PHE A 67 39.20 30.14 12.21
CA PHE A 67 39.88 31.24 11.52
C PHE A 67 39.41 32.60 12.00
N LEU A 68 38.09 32.79 12.19
CA LEU A 68 37.49 34.08 12.58
C LEU A 68 37.64 34.40 14.08
N SER A 69 37.85 33.41 14.94
CA SER A 69 37.95 33.58 16.38
C SER A 69 39.11 32.72 16.94
N PRO A 70 40.38 33.07 16.66
CA PRO A 70 41.52 32.32 17.15
C PRO A 70 41.66 32.37 18.69
N SER A 71 41.13 33.39 19.34
CA SER A 71 41.14 33.56 20.81
C SER A 71 40.46 32.42 21.58
N ARG A 72 39.54 31.71 20.97
CA ARG A 72 38.90 30.50 21.58
C ARG A 72 39.85 29.36 21.84
N PHE A 73 40.88 29.24 21.01
CA PHE A 73 41.88 28.18 21.10
C PHE A 73 43.09 28.57 21.98
N ALA A 74 43.15 29.85 22.38
CA ALA A 74 44.19 30.40 23.21
C ALA A 74 43.61 30.75 24.59
N GLU A 75 43.28 29.85 25.45
CA GLU A 75 42.90 29.94 26.90
C GLU A 75 42.28 31.28 27.46
N GLN A 76 41.91 32.24 26.60
CA GLN A 76 41.53 33.59 26.94
C GLN A 76 40.02 33.86 27.12
N GLY A 77 39.22 32.78 27.29
CA GLY A 77 37.76 32.97 27.51
C GLY A 77 36.96 33.39 26.27
N ILE A 78 35.62 33.28 26.34
CA ILE A 78 34.70 33.59 25.25
C ILE A 78 34.42 35.10 25.23
N GLY A 79 34.86 35.83 24.21
CA GLY A 79 34.61 37.23 23.99
C GLY A 79 33.26 37.52 23.27
N PRO A 80 32.80 38.79 23.20
CA PRO A 80 31.54 39.15 22.52
C PRO A 80 31.49 38.74 21.04
N GLY A 81 32.62 38.79 20.33
CA GLY A 81 32.74 38.37 18.94
C GLY A 81 32.49 36.85 18.73
N ASP A 82 32.86 36.06 19.72
CA ASP A 82 32.68 34.59 19.68
C ASP A 82 31.21 34.19 19.74
N PHE A 83 30.36 34.99 20.42
CA PHE A 83 28.91 34.76 20.44
C PHE A 83 28.29 34.97 19.06
N ILE A 84 28.75 35.98 18.30
CA ILE A 84 28.26 36.21 16.94
C ILE A 84 28.64 35.04 16.03
N VAL A 85 29.86 34.54 16.12
CA VAL A 85 30.31 33.42 15.32
C VAL A 85 29.53 32.15 15.65
N ILE A 86 29.30 31.86 16.95
CA ILE A 86 28.48 30.70 17.38
C ILE A 86 27.03 30.84 16.89
N ALA A 87 26.42 32.02 17.06
CA ALA A 87 25.07 32.28 16.61
C ALA A 87 24.93 32.09 15.08
N SER A 88 25.91 32.58 14.31
CA SER A 88 25.96 32.39 12.86
C SER A 88 26.08 30.91 12.47
N MET A 89 26.92 30.14 13.16
CA MET A 89 27.03 28.68 12.93
C MET A 89 25.72 27.98 13.18
N ILE A 90 25.02 28.29 14.29
CA ILE A 90 23.71 27.71 14.63
C ILE A 90 22.71 27.98 13.50
N VAL A 91 22.61 29.24 13.06
CA VAL A 91 21.69 29.63 11.98
C VAL A 91 22.03 28.90 10.67
N LEU A 92 23.31 28.85 10.29
CA LEU A 92 23.76 28.22 9.06
C LEU A 92 23.56 26.69 9.07
N LEU A 93 23.75 26.03 10.20
CA LEU A 93 23.48 24.58 10.34
C LEU A 93 21.99 24.27 10.16
N ILE A 94 21.12 25.05 10.78
CA ILE A 94 19.66 24.85 10.68
C ILE A 94 19.18 25.19 9.25
N ALA A 95 19.61 26.34 8.70
CA ALA A 95 19.26 26.76 7.35
C ALA A 95 19.77 25.76 6.29
N GLY A 96 21.03 25.32 6.41
CA GLY A 96 21.60 24.30 5.54
C GLY A 96 20.84 22.98 5.58
N GLY A 97 20.50 22.51 6.78
CA GLY A 97 19.65 21.32 6.95
C GLY A 97 18.28 21.46 6.30
N PHE A 98 17.64 22.62 6.43
CA PHE A 98 16.36 22.93 5.80
C PHE A 98 16.45 22.94 4.26
N ILE A 99 17.46 23.58 3.71
CA ILE A 99 17.71 23.65 2.26
C ILE A 99 17.97 22.25 1.71
N LEU A 100 18.85 21.47 2.36
CA LEU A 100 19.13 20.09 1.98
C LEU A 100 17.88 19.21 2.03
N GLY A 101 17.07 19.32 3.08
CA GLY A 101 15.84 18.56 3.22
C GLY A 101 14.80 18.88 2.15
N ARG A 102 14.79 20.11 1.62
CA ARG A 102 13.97 20.49 0.45
C ARG A 102 14.57 20.02 -0.88
N ALA A 103 15.88 20.13 -1.04
CA ALA A 103 16.56 19.75 -2.27
C ALA A 103 16.58 18.23 -2.49
N LEU A 104 16.81 17.47 -1.43
CA LEU A 104 16.91 16.00 -1.46
C LEU A 104 15.55 15.30 -1.28
N GLY A 105 14.49 16.04 -0.90
CA GLY A 105 13.15 15.48 -0.78
C GLY A 105 12.63 14.98 -2.13
N GLU A 106 11.99 13.82 -2.15
CA GLU A 106 11.41 13.26 -3.37
C GLU A 106 10.22 14.10 -3.86
N LYS A 107 10.43 14.84 -4.94
CA LYS A 107 9.41 15.71 -5.55
C LYS A 107 8.33 14.95 -6.32
N LYS A 108 8.60 13.70 -6.72
CA LYS A 108 7.72 12.87 -7.55
C LYS A 108 7.22 11.59 -6.84
N ALA A 109 7.31 11.52 -5.50
CA ALA A 109 6.80 10.34 -4.77
C ALA A 109 5.26 10.28 -4.86
N LYS A 110 4.70 9.12 -5.20
CA LYS A 110 3.25 8.87 -5.25
C LYS A 110 2.58 9.08 -3.89
N LYS A 111 3.29 8.78 -2.81
CA LYS A 111 2.88 9.08 -1.43
C LYS A 111 3.75 10.19 -0.88
N ALA A 112 3.18 11.38 -0.76
CA ALA A 112 3.86 12.52 -0.16
C ALA A 112 4.22 12.26 1.32
N PHE A 113 5.34 12.84 1.76
CA PHE A 113 5.68 12.85 3.19
C PHE A 113 4.64 13.63 4.00
N VAL A 114 4.04 12.98 5.00
CA VAL A 114 3.00 13.57 5.86
C VAL A 114 3.50 13.64 7.30
N LEU A 115 3.44 14.81 7.91
CA LEU A 115 3.74 15.03 9.33
C LEU A 115 2.62 14.48 10.24
N THR A 116 2.51 13.15 10.28
CA THR A 116 1.56 12.48 11.19
C THR A 116 1.97 12.66 12.65
N PRO A 117 1.04 12.48 13.63
CA PRO A 117 1.41 12.48 15.06
C PRO A 117 2.55 11.52 15.39
N ARG A 118 2.62 10.37 14.72
CA ARG A 118 3.70 9.40 14.88
C ARG A 118 5.05 9.97 14.40
N VAL A 119 5.08 10.60 13.24
CA VAL A 119 6.28 11.27 12.72
C VAL A 119 6.73 12.39 13.66
N LYS A 120 5.80 13.19 14.18
CA LYS A 120 6.12 14.27 15.15
C LYS A 120 6.77 13.73 16.42
N ARG A 121 6.24 12.63 16.97
CA ARG A 121 6.85 11.94 18.12
C ARG A 121 8.24 11.39 17.80
N LEU A 122 8.40 10.78 16.63
CA LEU A 122 9.70 10.27 16.17
C LEU A 122 10.72 11.41 16.04
N TYR A 123 10.32 12.58 15.49
CA TYR A 123 11.17 13.78 15.47
C TYR A 123 11.57 14.20 16.89
N ALA A 124 10.61 14.26 17.83
CA ALA A 124 10.89 14.65 19.22
C ALA A 124 11.84 13.67 19.91
N VAL A 125 11.59 12.37 19.80
CA VAL A 125 12.48 11.33 20.35
C VAL A 125 13.87 11.42 19.71
N SER A 126 13.94 11.55 18.38
CA SER A 126 15.22 11.68 17.68
C SER A 126 15.99 12.94 18.12
N PHE A 127 15.31 14.06 18.26
CA PHE A 127 15.93 15.29 18.73
C PHE A 127 16.52 15.13 20.14
N ILE A 128 15.73 14.59 21.09
CA ILE A 128 16.17 14.40 22.48
C ILE A 128 17.32 13.38 22.56
N VAL A 129 17.15 12.21 21.97
CA VAL A 129 18.13 11.12 22.06
C VAL A 129 19.43 11.47 21.36
N MET A 130 19.38 11.97 20.13
CA MET A 130 20.57 12.35 19.39
C MET A 130 21.32 13.51 20.06
N THR A 131 20.60 14.50 20.59
CA THR A 131 21.22 15.61 21.35
C THR A 131 21.88 15.09 22.63
N ALA A 132 21.20 14.24 23.39
CA ALA A 132 21.74 13.68 24.62
C ALA A 132 23.00 12.82 24.35
N ILE A 133 22.97 11.96 23.32
CA ILE A 133 24.13 11.15 22.95
C ILE A 133 25.29 12.03 22.49
N LEU A 134 25.03 12.99 21.58
CA LEU A 134 26.07 13.87 21.08
C LEU A 134 26.69 14.70 22.20
N TYR A 135 25.85 15.24 23.09
CA TYR A 135 26.32 16.03 24.25
C TYR A 135 27.09 15.16 25.26
N LEU A 136 26.62 13.94 25.53
CA LEU A 136 27.31 12.98 26.40
C LEU A 136 28.68 12.62 25.83
N ILE A 137 28.78 12.33 24.54
CA ILE A 137 30.04 12.08 23.83
C ILE A 137 30.98 13.29 24.03
N VAL A 138 30.48 14.50 23.81
CA VAL A 138 31.24 15.74 24.02
C VAL A 138 31.78 15.85 25.46
N CYS A 139 30.92 15.63 26.44
CA CYS A 139 31.30 15.75 27.86
C CYS A 139 32.30 14.66 28.32
N LEU A 140 32.01 13.39 28.00
CA LEU A 140 32.82 12.26 28.45
C LEU A 140 34.22 12.28 27.84
N ILE A 141 34.32 12.54 26.54
CA ILE A 141 35.63 12.57 25.86
C ILE A 141 36.45 13.78 26.33
N ASN A 142 35.77 14.92 26.56
CA ASN A 142 36.47 16.09 27.09
C ASN A 142 37.02 15.88 28.51
N GLN A 143 36.31 15.08 29.36
CA GLN A 143 36.76 14.75 30.73
C GLN A 143 37.85 13.67 30.79
N LEU A 144 37.77 12.63 29.94
CA LEU A 144 38.62 11.44 30.01
C LEU A 144 39.91 11.55 29.18
N ILE A 145 39.88 12.22 28.03
CA ILE A 145 40.95 12.19 27.03
C ILE A 145 41.50 13.59 26.76
N GLY A 146 40.86 14.62 27.29
CA GLY A 146 41.14 16.00 26.91
C GLY A 146 40.74 16.31 25.48
N PHE A 147 41.26 17.40 24.90
CA PHE A 147 40.98 17.82 23.54
C PHE A 147 41.76 16.96 22.54
N SER A 148 41.27 15.74 22.26
CA SER A 148 41.94 14.80 21.36
C SER A 148 41.35 14.77 19.96
N ALA A 149 42.15 14.38 18.95
CA ALA A 149 41.73 14.22 17.55
C ALA A 149 40.56 13.22 17.41
N VAL A 150 40.50 12.18 18.25
CA VAL A 150 39.43 11.16 18.26
C VAL A 150 38.07 11.80 18.55
N TRP A 151 38.02 12.72 19.50
CA TRP A 151 36.80 13.45 19.87
C TRP A 151 36.25 14.28 18.69
N MET A 152 37.14 15.00 18.02
CA MET A 152 36.79 15.80 16.85
C MET A 152 36.28 14.91 15.73
N ILE A 153 36.92 13.78 15.46
CA ILE A 153 36.49 12.83 14.44
C ILE A 153 35.07 12.31 14.73
N LEU A 154 34.78 11.88 15.96
CA LEU A 154 33.45 11.38 16.34
C LEU A 154 32.38 12.45 16.23
N PHE A 155 32.67 13.69 16.61
CA PHE A 155 31.75 14.82 16.50
C PHE A 155 31.42 15.14 15.04
N PHE A 156 32.44 15.23 14.18
CA PHE A 156 32.22 15.52 12.76
C PHE A 156 31.58 14.39 11.97
N LEU A 157 31.85 13.14 12.31
CA LEU A 157 31.25 11.99 11.66
C LEU A 157 29.81 11.70 12.14
N PHE A 158 29.37 12.30 13.25
CA PHE A 158 28.04 12.05 13.80
C PHE A 158 26.91 12.20 12.76
N PRO A 159 26.87 13.26 11.92
CA PRO A 159 25.85 13.38 10.90
C PRO A 159 25.92 12.30 9.81
N ALA A 160 27.10 11.77 9.48
CA ALA A 160 27.28 10.75 8.44
C ALA A 160 26.51 9.46 8.75
N PHE A 161 26.30 9.14 10.03
CA PHE A 161 25.54 7.99 10.51
C PHE A 161 24.03 8.26 10.67
N LEU A 162 23.51 9.34 10.08
CA LEU A 162 22.10 9.75 10.21
C LEU A 162 21.08 8.63 9.91
N PRO A 163 21.24 7.76 8.88
CA PRO A 163 20.32 6.65 8.66
C PRO A 163 20.24 5.68 9.85
N LEU A 164 21.38 5.42 10.51
CA LEU A 164 21.44 4.54 11.69
C LEU A 164 20.87 5.22 12.94
N TRP A 165 21.10 6.52 13.11
CA TRP A 165 20.50 7.28 14.19
C TRP A 165 18.98 7.27 14.12
N ILE A 166 18.40 7.47 12.95
CA ILE A 166 16.94 7.40 12.75
C ILE A 166 16.40 6.00 13.06
N ALA A 167 17.11 4.94 12.64
CA ALA A 167 16.73 3.57 12.99
C ALA A 167 16.78 3.33 14.51
N LEU A 168 17.86 3.76 15.19
CA LEU A 168 18.00 3.64 16.64
C LEU A 168 16.88 4.39 17.38
N CYS A 169 16.60 5.63 16.97
CA CYS A 169 15.51 6.42 17.57
C CYS A 169 14.14 5.80 17.31
N GLY A 170 13.94 5.20 16.13
CA GLY A 170 12.75 4.41 15.82
C GLY A 170 12.60 3.19 16.75
N LEU A 171 13.69 2.50 17.05
CA LEU A 171 13.72 1.37 17.99
C LEU A 171 13.37 1.83 19.42
N LEU A 172 13.93 2.94 19.86
CA LEU A 172 13.65 3.51 21.18
C LEU A 172 12.21 4.05 21.30
N ALA A 173 11.65 4.58 20.21
CA ALA A 173 10.25 5.02 20.16
C ALA A 173 9.25 3.86 20.06
N TRP A 174 9.68 2.67 19.59
CA TRP A 174 8.80 1.54 19.29
C TRP A 174 7.93 1.09 20.47
N PRO A 175 8.40 0.96 21.74
CA PRO A 175 7.54 0.58 22.85
C PRO A 175 6.39 1.58 23.09
N ILE A 176 6.67 2.88 22.98
CA ILE A 176 5.68 3.95 23.15
C ILE A 176 4.63 3.87 22.02
N GLU A 177 5.08 3.73 20.77
CA GLU A 177 4.20 3.61 19.60
C GLU A 177 3.33 2.35 19.69
N LYS A 178 3.89 1.23 20.15
CA LYS A 178 3.16 -0.01 20.39
C LYS A 178 2.08 0.16 21.46
N ALA A 179 2.42 0.81 22.58
CA ALA A 179 1.45 1.08 23.65
C ALA A 179 0.29 1.99 23.18
N ILE A 180 0.59 3.05 22.41
CA ILE A 180 -0.42 3.94 21.83
C ILE A 180 -1.32 3.16 20.83
N SER A 181 -0.72 2.35 19.96
CA SER A 181 -1.47 1.54 18.99
C SER A 181 -2.38 0.53 19.71
N GLU A 182 -1.89 -0.13 20.74
CA GLU A 182 -2.67 -1.09 21.55
C GLU A 182 -3.81 -0.38 22.30
N MET A 183 -3.59 0.83 22.81
CA MET A 183 -4.64 1.64 23.44
C MET A 183 -5.79 1.94 22.45
N TYR A 184 -5.47 2.38 21.24
CA TYR A 184 -6.47 2.64 20.21
C TYR A 184 -7.18 1.37 19.75
N PHE A 185 -6.45 0.28 19.63
CA PHE A 185 -7.01 -1.03 19.28
C PHE A 185 -8.02 -1.50 20.33
N ARG A 186 -7.70 -1.43 21.62
CA ARG A 186 -8.60 -1.78 22.73
C ARG A 186 -9.83 -0.88 22.79
N ASP A 187 -9.66 0.41 22.54
CA ASP A 187 -10.78 1.35 22.48
C ASP A 187 -11.76 1.00 21.35
N ALA A 188 -11.24 0.67 20.13
CA ALA A 188 -12.09 0.21 19.05
C ALA A 188 -12.80 -1.13 19.36
N GLN A 189 -12.10 -2.06 20.03
CA GLN A 189 -12.74 -3.30 20.51
C GLN A 189 -13.86 -3.03 21.52
N ARG A 190 -13.67 -2.05 22.42
CA ARG A 190 -14.69 -1.63 23.39
C ARG A 190 -15.93 -1.11 22.66
N ILE A 191 -15.75 -0.18 21.71
CA ILE A 191 -16.81 0.38 20.88
C ILE A 191 -17.62 -0.74 20.19
N LEU A 192 -16.96 -1.72 19.59
CA LEU A 192 -17.64 -2.83 18.91
C LEU A 192 -18.35 -3.79 19.89
N ARG A 193 -17.80 -4.01 21.08
CA ARG A 193 -18.44 -4.85 22.11
C ARG A 193 -19.72 -4.24 22.68
N GLU A 194 -19.77 -2.92 22.77
CA GLU A 194 -20.96 -2.18 23.21
C GLU A 194 -22.08 -2.23 22.15
N ARG A 195 -21.76 -2.48 20.88
CA ARG A 195 -22.68 -2.55 19.73
C ARG A 195 -23.10 -3.99 19.45
N LYS A 196 -23.93 -4.57 20.32
CA LYS A 196 -24.47 -5.93 20.15
C LYS A 196 -25.47 -6.04 18.99
N ASP A 197 -26.03 -4.94 18.57
CA ASP A 197 -26.97 -4.78 17.45
C ASP A 197 -26.25 -4.73 16.08
N LEU A 198 -24.92 -4.61 16.06
CA LEU A 198 -24.13 -4.43 14.85
C LEU A 198 -23.72 -5.78 14.27
N ILE A 199 -24.13 -6.05 13.03
CA ILE A 199 -23.67 -7.20 12.25
C ILE A 199 -22.27 -6.87 11.73
N ARG A 200 -21.28 -7.73 12.01
CA ARG A 200 -19.87 -7.53 11.65
C ARG A 200 -19.45 -8.56 10.63
N ILE A 201 -19.03 -8.08 9.46
CA ILE A 201 -18.65 -8.88 8.31
C ILE A 201 -17.16 -8.69 8.05
N GLY A 202 -16.41 -9.78 7.98
CA GLY A 202 -15.02 -9.80 7.55
C GLY A 202 -14.90 -10.25 6.10
N ILE A 203 -14.05 -9.58 5.31
CA ILE A 203 -13.77 -9.97 3.92
C ILE A 203 -12.27 -10.14 3.75
N THR A 204 -11.85 -11.32 3.30
CA THR A 204 -10.45 -11.58 2.95
C THR A 204 -10.33 -12.35 1.64
N GLY A 205 -9.11 -12.46 1.13
CA GLY A 205 -8.76 -13.17 -0.09
C GLY A 205 -7.48 -12.62 -0.70
N SER A 206 -6.98 -13.26 -1.74
CA SER A 206 -5.83 -12.77 -2.49
C SER A 206 -6.21 -11.58 -3.35
N TRP A 207 -7.28 -11.66 -4.11
CA TRP A 207 -7.85 -10.59 -4.94
C TRP A 207 -9.36 -10.44 -4.72
N GLY A 208 -9.99 -9.40 -5.27
CA GLY A 208 -11.42 -9.15 -5.17
C GLY A 208 -11.90 -8.51 -3.86
N LYS A 209 -11.13 -8.49 -2.77
CA LYS A 209 -11.53 -7.97 -1.45
C LYS A 209 -12.17 -6.58 -1.48
N THR A 210 -11.51 -5.63 -2.11
CA THR A 210 -11.97 -4.24 -2.16
C THR A 210 -13.24 -4.11 -3.00
N SER A 211 -13.31 -4.80 -4.15
CA SER A 211 -14.51 -4.84 -4.98
C SER A 211 -15.68 -5.47 -4.22
N VAL A 212 -15.48 -6.64 -3.61
CA VAL A 212 -16.51 -7.34 -2.80
C VAL A 212 -17.02 -6.46 -1.65
N LYS A 213 -16.13 -5.76 -0.97
CA LYS A 213 -16.50 -4.83 0.11
C LYS A 213 -17.47 -3.74 -0.37
N PHE A 214 -17.15 -3.07 -1.47
CA PHE A 214 -18.00 -1.99 -1.99
C PHE A 214 -19.28 -2.53 -2.63
N ILE A 215 -19.20 -3.65 -3.35
CA ILE A 215 -20.38 -4.34 -3.92
C ILE A 215 -21.33 -4.73 -2.78
N LEU A 216 -20.84 -5.42 -1.76
CA LEU A 216 -21.63 -5.86 -0.62
C LEU A 216 -22.24 -4.66 0.12
N GLY A 217 -21.45 -3.62 0.38
CA GLY A 217 -21.93 -2.40 1.02
C GLY A 217 -23.11 -1.79 0.26
N THR A 218 -22.98 -1.61 -1.06
CA THR A 218 -24.04 -1.05 -1.90
C THR A 218 -25.30 -1.92 -1.92
N ILE A 219 -25.17 -3.24 -1.98
CA ILE A 219 -26.32 -4.15 -1.94
C ILE A 219 -27.02 -4.10 -0.58
N LEU A 220 -26.24 -4.10 0.52
CA LEU A 220 -26.81 -4.07 1.88
C LEU A 220 -27.52 -2.76 2.22
N GLU A 221 -27.14 -1.65 1.60
CA GLU A 221 -27.83 -0.36 1.78
C GLU A 221 -29.28 -0.35 1.32
N GLU A 222 -29.72 -1.36 0.56
CA GLU A 222 -31.16 -1.55 0.25
C GLU A 222 -32.00 -1.88 1.50
N LYS A 223 -31.37 -2.29 2.59
CA LYS A 223 -32.07 -2.69 3.84
C LYS A 223 -31.40 -2.14 5.10
N TYR A 224 -30.10 -1.96 5.11
CA TYR A 224 -29.32 -1.64 6.31
C TYR A 224 -28.47 -0.41 6.10
N HIS A 225 -28.40 0.48 7.09
CA HIS A 225 -27.39 1.51 7.12
C HIS A 225 -26.03 0.85 7.36
N THR A 226 -25.18 0.84 6.35
CA THR A 226 -23.96 0.03 6.28
C THR A 226 -22.70 0.90 6.30
N LEU A 227 -21.76 0.59 7.20
CA LEU A 227 -20.42 1.16 7.17
C LEU A 227 -19.45 0.17 6.53
N VAL A 228 -18.77 0.59 5.47
CA VAL A 228 -17.64 -0.16 4.89
C VAL A 228 -16.32 0.53 5.19
N THR A 229 -15.23 -0.23 5.33
CA THR A 229 -13.90 0.37 5.45
C THR A 229 -13.56 1.14 4.17
N PRO A 230 -13.20 2.45 4.23
CA PRO A 230 -12.95 3.27 3.04
C PRO A 230 -11.64 2.86 2.35
N ALA A 231 -11.55 3.13 1.05
CA ALA A 231 -10.37 2.85 0.23
C ALA A 231 -9.77 1.44 0.53
N SER A 232 -8.47 1.34 0.71
CA SER A 232 -7.75 0.11 1.07
C SER A 232 -7.42 0.01 2.58
N TYR A 233 -8.29 0.53 3.47
CA TYR A 233 -8.11 0.42 4.92
C TYR A 233 -8.38 -1.01 5.38
N ASN A 234 -7.36 -1.86 5.27
CA ASN A 234 -7.42 -3.30 5.51
C ASN A 234 -6.35 -3.79 6.50
N THR A 235 -5.77 -2.87 7.27
CA THR A 235 -4.81 -3.16 8.35
C THR A 235 -5.45 -2.92 9.72
N PRO A 236 -4.94 -3.52 10.83
CA PRO A 236 -5.51 -3.32 12.16
C PRO A 236 -5.70 -1.85 12.55
N MET A 237 -4.68 -1.01 12.32
CA MET A 237 -4.77 0.42 12.65
C MET A 237 -5.66 1.21 11.69
N GLY A 238 -5.73 0.81 10.40
CA GLY A 238 -6.66 1.39 9.43
C GLY A 238 -8.11 1.16 9.85
N VAL A 239 -8.45 -0.07 10.18
CA VAL A 239 -9.80 -0.45 10.65
C VAL A 239 -10.12 0.16 12.01
N THR A 240 -9.17 0.16 12.96
CA THR A 240 -9.29 0.87 14.25
C THR A 240 -9.67 2.34 14.06
N LYS A 241 -9.02 3.03 13.13
CA LYS A 241 -9.33 4.43 12.81
C LYS A 241 -10.76 4.58 12.31
N VAL A 242 -11.23 3.70 11.42
CA VAL A 242 -12.60 3.73 10.88
C VAL A 242 -13.62 3.55 11.99
N ILE A 243 -13.45 2.52 12.83
CA ILE A 243 -14.36 2.25 13.96
C ILE A 243 -14.47 3.46 14.86
N ARG A 244 -13.35 4.07 15.24
CA ARG A 244 -13.30 5.20 16.17
C ARG A 244 -13.82 6.53 15.60
N SER A 245 -13.75 6.72 14.28
CA SER A 245 -14.05 8.01 13.66
C SER A 245 -15.28 8.04 12.78
N LYS A 246 -15.79 6.87 12.34
CA LYS A 246 -16.89 6.77 11.37
C LYS A 246 -18.05 5.88 11.78
N LEU A 247 -17.85 5.02 12.79
CA LEU A 247 -18.94 4.17 13.26
C LEU A 247 -19.95 4.99 14.09
N GLU A 248 -21.15 5.14 13.55
CA GLU A 248 -22.25 5.90 14.16
C GLU A 248 -23.31 4.98 14.75
N PRO A 249 -24.12 5.46 15.70
CA PRO A 249 -25.20 4.66 16.30
C PRO A 249 -26.22 4.13 15.29
N GLY A 250 -26.44 4.83 14.18
CA GLY A 250 -27.38 4.41 13.13
C GLY A 250 -26.92 3.23 12.27
N HIS A 251 -25.62 2.94 12.23
CA HIS A 251 -25.14 1.79 11.47
C HIS A 251 -25.64 0.46 12.05
N ARG A 252 -26.08 -0.44 11.18
CA ARG A 252 -26.53 -1.80 11.51
C ARG A 252 -25.59 -2.88 11.00
N VAL A 253 -24.79 -2.57 9.98
CA VAL A 253 -23.79 -3.49 9.41
C VAL A 253 -22.45 -2.77 9.33
N PHE A 254 -21.39 -3.48 9.72
CA PHE A 254 -20.00 -3.06 9.54
C PHE A 254 -19.25 -4.09 8.70
N VAL A 255 -18.77 -3.68 7.53
CA VAL A 255 -18.00 -4.50 6.60
C VAL A 255 -16.53 -4.11 6.67
N ALA A 256 -15.70 -5.01 7.14
CA ALA A 256 -14.26 -4.82 7.29
C ALA A 256 -13.47 -5.62 6.25
N GLU A 257 -12.74 -4.93 5.38
CA GLU A 257 -11.73 -5.55 4.54
C GLU A 257 -10.51 -5.94 5.39
N MET A 258 -10.04 -7.20 5.26
CA MET A 258 -8.94 -7.76 6.03
C MET A 258 -7.78 -8.15 5.12
N GLY A 259 -6.72 -7.35 5.14
CA GLY A 259 -5.47 -7.59 4.42
C GLY A 259 -4.49 -8.40 5.25
N ALA A 260 -3.58 -9.12 4.57
CA ALA A 260 -2.48 -9.84 5.22
C ALA A 260 -1.23 -9.84 4.36
N ARG A 261 -0.07 -9.70 4.99
CA ARG A 261 1.27 -9.91 4.43
C ARG A 261 2.05 -11.00 5.17
N HIS A 262 1.60 -11.36 6.39
CA HIS A 262 2.22 -12.39 7.22
C HIS A 262 1.16 -13.33 7.80
N VAL A 263 1.58 -14.52 8.19
CA VAL A 263 0.74 -15.46 8.94
C VAL A 263 0.34 -14.83 10.27
N GLY A 264 -0.95 -14.90 10.62
CA GLY A 264 -1.51 -14.31 11.84
C GLY A 264 -2.11 -12.90 11.66
N ASP A 265 -1.89 -12.23 10.52
CA ASP A 265 -2.43 -10.89 10.28
C ASP A 265 -3.97 -10.89 10.26
N ILE A 266 -4.60 -11.89 9.63
CA ILE A 266 -6.07 -12.02 9.61
C ILE A 266 -6.59 -12.34 11.01
N LYS A 267 -5.90 -13.19 11.76
CA LYS A 267 -6.25 -13.49 13.14
C LYS A 267 -6.25 -12.22 14.02
N GLU A 268 -5.27 -11.33 13.83
CA GLU A 268 -5.23 -10.04 14.53
C GLU A 268 -6.43 -9.17 14.16
N MET A 269 -6.79 -9.12 12.86
CA MET A 269 -7.98 -8.40 12.38
C MET A 269 -9.27 -8.97 12.95
N CYS A 270 -9.39 -10.30 13.03
CA CYS A 270 -10.55 -10.96 13.65
C CYS A 270 -10.64 -10.68 15.14
N ARG A 271 -9.50 -10.59 15.84
CA ARG A 271 -9.45 -10.16 17.25
C ARG A 271 -9.97 -8.72 17.44
N LEU A 272 -9.77 -7.84 16.45
CA LEU A 272 -10.32 -6.48 16.47
C LEU A 272 -11.82 -6.46 16.19
N VAL A 273 -12.23 -7.08 15.09
CA VAL A 273 -13.59 -6.93 14.53
C VAL A 273 -14.59 -7.89 15.15
N HIS A 274 -14.16 -9.08 15.56
CA HIS A 274 -15.02 -10.20 15.98
C HIS A 274 -16.16 -10.45 14.98
N PRO A 275 -15.84 -10.83 13.71
CA PRO A 275 -16.83 -11.01 12.66
C PRO A 275 -17.79 -12.17 12.98
N GLN A 276 -19.05 -12.02 12.61
CA GLN A 276 -20.07 -13.08 12.63
C GLN A 276 -20.22 -13.73 11.25
N ILE A 277 -19.86 -12.98 10.22
CA ILE A 277 -19.92 -13.42 8.82
C ILE A 277 -18.54 -13.23 8.20
N GLY A 278 -18.07 -14.24 7.48
CA GLY A 278 -16.79 -14.21 6.79
C GLY A 278 -16.94 -14.49 5.30
N LEU A 279 -16.39 -13.61 4.46
CA LEU A 279 -16.34 -13.82 3.02
C LEU A 279 -14.90 -14.09 2.58
N LEU A 280 -14.67 -15.21 1.89
CA LEU A 280 -13.40 -15.57 1.24
C LEU A 280 -13.55 -15.42 -0.27
N THR A 281 -12.91 -14.38 -0.84
CA THR A 281 -13.08 -14.04 -2.26
C THR A 281 -12.25 -14.91 -3.18
N SER A 282 -11.03 -15.24 -2.78
CA SER A 282 -10.09 -15.97 -3.62
C SER A 282 -8.86 -16.38 -2.84
N VAL A 283 -8.16 -17.42 -3.30
CA VAL A 283 -6.84 -17.80 -2.78
C VAL A 283 -5.91 -18.16 -3.92
N GLY A 284 -4.75 -17.50 -3.96
CA GLY A 284 -3.72 -17.78 -4.95
C GLY A 284 -2.40 -17.06 -4.64
N PRO A 285 -1.41 -17.16 -5.53
CA PRO A 285 -0.08 -16.59 -5.33
C PRO A 285 -0.15 -15.07 -5.19
N GLN A 286 0.11 -14.58 -3.99
CA GLN A 286 0.17 -13.15 -3.65
C GLN A 286 1.17 -12.95 -2.51
N HIS A 287 1.99 -11.87 -2.58
CA HIS A 287 3.01 -11.56 -1.57
C HIS A 287 3.92 -12.76 -1.23
N LEU A 288 4.36 -13.52 -2.25
CA LEU A 288 5.20 -14.71 -2.07
C LEU A 288 6.59 -14.37 -1.52
N ASP A 289 7.02 -13.12 -1.64
CA ASP A 289 8.23 -12.60 -0.98
C ASP A 289 8.15 -12.75 0.55
N THR A 290 6.96 -12.64 1.15
CA THR A 290 6.73 -12.76 2.59
C THR A 290 6.13 -14.11 3.00
N PHE A 291 5.10 -14.59 2.31
CA PHE A 291 4.43 -15.88 2.63
C PHE A 291 5.25 -17.11 2.24
N LYS A 292 6.10 -17.00 1.21
CA LYS A 292 6.94 -18.06 0.63
C LYS A 292 6.16 -19.11 -0.17
N THR A 293 4.96 -19.55 0.26
CA THR A 293 4.16 -20.56 -0.42
C THR A 293 2.67 -20.20 -0.45
N VAL A 294 1.94 -20.75 -1.42
CA VAL A 294 0.49 -20.55 -1.58
C VAL A 294 -0.29 -21.19 -0.43
N GLU A 295 0.20 -22.29 0.15
CA GLU A 295 -0.42 -22.96 1.30
C GLU A 295 -0.42 -22.04 2.53
N ARG A 296 0.65 -21.25 2.73
CA ARG A 296 0.68 -20.26 3.81
C ARG A 296 -0.29 -19.10 3.54
N VAL A 297 -0.46 -18.69 2.29
CA VAL A 297 -1.49 -17.72 1.91
C VAL A 297 -2.87 -18.29 2.24
N ALA A 298 -3.17 -19.52 1.81
CA ALA A 298 -4.43 -20.21 2.08
C ALA A 298 -4.72 -20.31 3.57
N LYS A 299 -3.75 -20.80 4.36
CA LYS A 299 -3.86 -20.91 5.82
C LYS A 299 -4.17 -19.55 6.46
N THR A 300 -3.47 -18.50 6.06
CA THR A 300 -3.68 -17.15 6.62
C THR A 300 -5.05 -16.59 6.27
N LYS A 301 -5.52 -16.75 5.03
CA LYS A 301 -6.86 -16.28 4.64
C LYS A 301 -7.95 -17.06 5.37
N TYR A 302 -7.73 -18.34 5.60
CA TYR A 302 -8.67 -19.20 6.33
C TYR A 302 -8.79 -18.84 7.82
N GLU A 303 -7.83 -18.13 8.42
CA GLU A 303 -7.93 -17.59 9.78
C GLU A 303 -9.21 -16.79 10.03
N LEU A 304 -9.78 -16.15 8.99
CA LEU A 304 -11.09 -15.48 9.08
C LEU A 304 -12.19 -16.47 9.42
N ILE A 305 -12.24 -17.59 8.71
CA ILE A 305 -13.27 -18.61 8.87
C ILE A 305 -13.12 -19.33 10.21
N GLU A 306 -11.88 -19.62 10.62
CA GLU A 306 -11.58 -20.23 11.93
C GLU A 306 -11.96 -19.32 13.12
N ALA A 307 -12.01 -18.01 12.89
CA ALA A 307 -12.36 -17.03 13.93
C ALA A 307 -13.86 -16.76 14.05
N LEU A 308 -14.68 -17.28 13.15
CA LEU A 308 -16.13 -17.12 13.23
C LEU A 308 -16.71 -17.91 14.42
N PRO A 309 -17.77 -17.42 15.06
CA PRO A 309 -18.48 -18.18 16.09
C PRO A 309 -19.19 -19.40 15.49
N GLN A 310 -19.62 -20.34 16.33
CA GLN A 310 -20.27 -21.57 15.86
C GLN A 310 -21.59 -21.33 15.11
N ASP A 311 -22.29 -20.27 15.47
CA ASP A 311 -23.52 -19.77 14.81
C ASP A 311 -23.22 -18.77 13.67
N GLY A 312 -21.94 -18.56 13.35
CA GLY A 312 -21.51 -17.71 12.26
C GLY A 312 -21.69 -18.33 10.89
N GLU A 313 -21.55 -17.52 9.84
CA GLU A 313 -21.69 -17.97 8.45
C GLU A 313 -20.46 -17.64 7.60
N ALA A 314 -20.04 -18.61 6.78
CA ALA A 314 -18.91 -18.49 5.90
C ALA A 314 -19.35 -18.55 4.43
N PHE A 315 -18.89 -17.58 3.63
CA PHE A 315 -19.19 -17.47 2.21
C PHE A 315 -17.90 -17.61 1.41
N PHE A 316 -17.90 -18.50 0.42
CA PHE A 316 -16.75 -18.79 -0.42
C PHE A 316 -17.10 -18.52 -1.88
N ALA A 317 -16.24 -17.79 -2.57
CA ALA A 317 -16.26 -17.78 -4.03
C ALA A 317 -15.65 -19.09 -4.54
N ASP A 318 -16.32 -19.77 -5.48
CA ASP A 318 -15.76 -20.92 -6.18
C ASP A 318 -14.69 -20.45 -7.18
N ASP A 319 -13.53 -20.14 -6.65
CA ASP A 319 -12.40 -19.57 -7.37
C ASP A 319 -11.26 -20.58 -7.58
N GLY A 320 -11.62 -21.85 -7.72
CA GLY A 320 -10.71 -22.96 -7.96
C GLY A 320 -10.51 -23.88 -6.76
N ASP A 321 -9.66 -24.88 -6.93
CA ASP A 321 -9.52 -26.03 -6.03
C ASP A 321 -9.19 -25.66 -4.59
N ILE A 322 -8.39 -24.61 -4.38
CA ILE A 322 -8.01 -24.18 -3.03
C ILE A 322 -9.22 -23.65 -2.26
N CYS A 323 -10.01 -22.75 -2.86
CA CYS A 323 -11.22 -22.21 -2.22
C CYS A 323 -12.23 -23.33 -1.94
N ARG A 324 -12.40 -24.25 -2.88
CA ARG A 324 -13.28 -25.42 -2.73
C ARG A 324 -12.83 -26.34 -1.60
N ALA A 325 -11.54 -26.68 -1.53
CA ALA A 325 -10.99 -27.49 -0.43
C ALA A 325 -11.17 -26.81 0.94
N LEU A 326 -11.02 -25.48 1.01
CA LEU A 326 -11.29 -24.72 2.23
C LEU A 326 -12.78 -24.72 2.59
N TYR A 327 -13.67 -24.61 1.60
CA TYR A 327 -15.11 -24.74 1.79
C TYR A 327 -15.46 -26.12 2.35
N GLU A 328 -15.00 -27.20 1.74
CA GLU A 328 -15.30 -28.58 2.16
C GLU A 328 -14.87 -28.85 3.61
N LYS A 329 -13.71 -28.39 4.01
CA LYS A 329 -13.18 -28.57 5.37
C LYS A 329 -13.93 -27.74 6.43
N THR A 330 -14.68 -26.69 6.05
CA THR A 330 -15.43 -25.82 6.96
C THR A 330 -16.62 -26.53 7.57
N LYS A 331 -16.81 -26.43 8.90
CA LYS A 331 -17.86 -27.16 9.65
C LYS A 331 -19.06 -26.29 10.04
N ILE A 332 -18.90 -24.96 10.10
CA ILE A 332 -19.99 -24.02 10.38
C ILE A 332 -20.88 -23.86 9.15
N ARG A 333 -21.98 -23.15 9.28
CA ARG A 333 -22.85 -22.80 8.15
C ARG A 333 -22.05 -22.14 7.05
N LYS A 334 -22.13 -22.69 5.84
CA LYS A 334 -21.26 -22.29 4.72
C LYS A 334 -22.01 -22.28 3.40
N HIS A 335 -21.59 -21.38 2.52
CA HIS A 335 -22.16 -21.18 1.19
C HIS A 335 -21.03 -21.12 0.16
N LEU A 336 -21.23 -21.79 -0.99
CA LEU A 336 -20.35 -21.71 -2.15
C LEU A 336 -21.08 -20.97 -3.26
N THR A 337 -20.40 -20.07 -3.94
CA THR A 337 -20.99 -19.27 -5.03
C THR A 337 -20.04 -19.23 -6.22
N GLY A 338 -20.60 -19.44 -7.41
CA GLY A 338 -19.83 -19.43 -8.66
C GLY A 338 -20.74 -19.42 -9.88
N LEU A 339 -20.27 -20.01 -10.97
CA LEU A 339 -20.99 -20.06 -12.24
C LEU A 339 -21.38 -21.49 -12.65
N ASP A 340 -21.15 -22.47 -11.77
CA ASP A 340 -21.48 -23.88 -12.02
C ASP A 340 -22.96 -24.13 -11.63
N PRO A 341 -23.87 -24.41 -12.60
CA PRO A 341 -25.28 -24.57 -12.33
C PRO A 341 -25.62 -25.81 -11.49
N GLU A 342 -24.71 -26.79 -11.42
CA GLU A 342 -24.93 -28.02 -10.67
C GLU A 342 -24.42 -27.94 -9.22
N LYS A 343 -23.50 -27.01 -8.92
CA LYS A 343 -22.80 -26.95 -7.64
C LYS A 343 -23.12 -25.70 -6.83
N ASP A 344 -23.48 -24.61 -7.51
CA ASP A 344 -23.62 -23.30 -6.89
C ASP A 344 -25.08 -22.98 -6.53
N GLU A 345 -25.36 -22.77 -5.24
CA GLU A 345 -26.69 -22.38 -4.75
C GLU A 345 -27.16 -21.05 -5.34
N ILE A 346 -26.23 -20.09 -5.44
CA ILE A 346 -26.44 -18.77 -6.05
C ILE A 346 -25.52 -18.68 -7.27
N ARG A 347 -26.12 -18.50 -8.45
CA ARG A 347 -25.40 -18.50 -9.71
C ARG A 347 -25.92 -17.44 -10.68
N ALA A 348 -25.18 -17.18 -11.72
CA ALA A 348 -25.58 -16.31 -12.82
C ALA A 348 -25.75 -17.13 -14.10
N GLU A 349 -26.87 -16.92 -14.77
CA GLU A 349 -27.18 -17.51 -16.08
C GLU A 349 -27.31 -16.38 -17.13
N GLU A 350 -27.25 -16.73 -18.41
CA GLU A 350 -27.43 -15.81 -19.55
C GLU A 350 -26.58 -14.53 -19.45
N ILE A 351 -25.31 -14.69 -19.04
CA ILE A 351 -24.42 -13.54 -18.86
C ILE A 351 -24.09 -12.92 -20.22
N ARG A 352 -24.31 -11.62 -20.33
CA ARG A 352 -23.94 -10.81 -21.50
C ARG A 352 -23.00 -9.70 -21.05
N TYR A 353 -21.84 -9.65 -21.69
CA TYR A 353 -20.83 -8.62 -21.45
C TYR A 353 -20.89 -7.58 -22.58
N SER A 354 -20.76 -6.31 -22.21
CA SER A 354 -20.64 -5.20 -23.15
C SER A 354 -19.67 -4.14 -22.61
N PRO A 355 -19.24 -3.20 -23.44
CA PRO A 355 -18.46 -2.05 -22.99
C PRO A 355 -19.18 -1.16 -21.95
N GLU A 356 -20.50 -1.26 -21.85
CA GLU A 356 -21.33 -0.49 -20.91
C GLU A 356 -21.50 -1.18 -19.55
N GLY A 357 -21.12 -2.46 -19.47
CA GLY A 357 -21.30 -3.27 -18.25
C GLY A 357 -21.74 -4.69 -18.57
N SER A 358 -22.44 -5.30 -17.64
CA SER A 358 -22.89 -6.70 -17.76
C SER A 358 -24.36 -6.86 -17.37
N THR A 359 -25.06 -7.76 -18.08
CA THR A 359 -26.42 -8.20 -17.72
C THR A 359 -26.43 -9.71 -17.52
N PHE A 360 -27.23 -10.20 -16.59
CA PHE A 360 -27.32 -11.63 -16.27
C PHE A 360 -28.59 -11.93 -15.49
N LEU A 361 -28.99 -13.21 -15.47
CA LEU A 361 -30.02 -13.71 -14.57
C LEU A 361 -29.36 -14.19 -13.27
N LEU A 362 -29.71 -13.54 -12.16
CA LEU A 362 -29.37 -14.02 -10.83
C LEU A 362 -30.35 -15.13 -10.47
N CYS A 363 -29.85 -16.33 -10.16
CA CYS A 363 -30.65 -17.52 -9.91
C CYS A 363 -30.41 -18.06 -8.51
N ARG A 364 -31.52 -18.43 -7.82
CA ARG A 364 -31.55 -19.17 -6.56
C ARG A 364 -32.61 -20.26 -6.64
N GLY A 365 -32.20 -21.50 -6.86
CA GLY A 365 -33.15 -22.57 -7.21
C GLY A 365 -33.95 -22.20 -8.47
N GLU A 366 -35.29 -22.19 -8.35
CA GLU A 366 -36.21 -21.79 -9.42
C GLU A 366 -36.42 -20.27 -9.53
N GLU A 367 -36.06 -19.51 -8.49
CA GLU A 367 -36.22 -18.06 -8.49
C GLU A 367 -35.15 -17.41 -9.36
N LYS A 368 -35.58 -16.60 -10.34
CA LYS A 368 -34.71 -15.88 -11.27
C LYS A 368 -35.04 -14.40 -11.29
N THR A 369 -34.01 -13.56 -11.30
CA THR A 369 -34.17 -12.10 -11.36
C THR A 369 -33.12 -11.51 -12.30
N GLU A 370 -33.55 -10.70 -13.26
CA GLU A 370 -32.63 -10.00 -14.15
C GLU A 370 -31.85 -8.94 -13.40
N CYS A 371 -30.54 -8.89 -13.63
CA CYS A 371 -29.61 -7.95 -13.02
C CYS A 371 -28.81 -7.24 -14.12
N THR A 372 -28.62 -5.94 -13.93
CA THR A 372 -27.75 -5.09 -14.77
C THR A 372 -26.77 -4.36 -13.89
N THR A 373 -25.50 -4.31 -14.31
CA THR A 373 -24.43 -3.60 -13.60
C THR A 373 -23.50 -2.89 -14.58
N GLY A 374 -22.95 -1.74 -14.19
CA GLY A 374 -21.90 -1.06 -14.95
C GLY A 374 -20.50 -1.67 -14.75
N LEU A 375 -20.37 -2.77 -13.99
CA LEU A 375 -19.10 -3.45 -13.81
C LEU A 375 -18.78 -4.36 -15.00
N LEU A 376 -17.49 -4.40 -15.38
CA LEU A 376 -16.99 -5.16 -16.50
C LEU A 376 -16.46 -6.54 -16.06
N GLY A 377 -16.67 -7.54 -16.92
CA GLY A 377 -16.00 -8.83 -16.84
C GLY A 377 -16.54 -9.82 -15.82
N GLU A 378 -16.21 -11.10 -16.04
CA GLU A 378 -16.70 -12.24 -15.27
C GLU A 378 -16.32 -12.18 -13.80
N LEU A 379 -15.12 -11.69 -13.47
CA LEU A 379 -14.66 -11.60 -12.08
C LEU A 379 -15.59 -10.76 -11.22
N ASN A 380 -16.13 -9.67 -11.77
CA ASN A 380 -17.09 -8.83 -11.07
C ASN A 380 -18.46 -9.52 -10.91
N ILE A 381 -18.90 -10.34 -11.87
CA ILE A 381 -20.09 -11.17 -11.69
C ILE A 381 -19.89 -12.16 -10.55
N ARG A 382 -18.77 -12.88 -10.48
CA ARG A 382 -18.43 -13.78 -9.36
C ARG A 382 -18.41 -13.04 -8.02
N ASN A 383 -17.85 -11.84 -7.96
CA ASN A 383 -17.88 -10.99 -6.76
C ASN A 383 -19.31 -10.59 -6.35
N ILE A 384 -20.17 -10.27 -7.33
CA ILE A 384 -21.59 -9.96 -7.10
C ILE A 384 -22.32 -11.17 -6.54
N LEU A 385 -22.12 -12.37 -7.08
CA LEU A 385 -22.74 -13.61 -6.59
C LEU A 385 -22.37 -13.89 -5.12
N LEU A 386 -21.10 -13.73 -4.76
CA LEU A 386 -20.64 -13.87 -3.38
C LEU A 386 -21.36 -12.88 -2.43
N CYS A 387 -21.50 -11.62 -2.88
CA CYS A 387 -22.22 -10.58 -2.13
C CYS A 387 -23.73 -10.84 -2.06
N ALA A 388 -24.34 -11.32 -3.15
CA ALA A 388 -25.75 -11.66 -3.21
C ALA A 388 -26.10 -12.79 -2.23
N SER A 389 -25.26 -13.83 -2.15
CA SER A 389 -25.41 -14.92 -1.19
C SER A 389 -25.39 -14.42 0.26
N ALA A 390 -24.42 -13.57 0.62
CA ALA A 390 -24.36 -12.96 1.95
C ALA A 390 -25.55 -12.03 2.24
N ALA A 391 -26.01 -11.27 1.25
CA ALA A 391 -27.16 -10.39 1.39
C ALA A 391 -28.48 -11.17 1.59
N LEU A 392 -28.66 -12.31 0.88
CA LEU A 392 -29.80 -13.20 1.07
C LEU A 392 -29.85 -13.79 2.49
N SER A 393 -28.70 -14.22 3.02
CA SER A 393 -28.61 -14.71 4.40
C SER A 393 -28.99 -13.63 5.42
N LEU A 394 -28.70 -12.37 5.13
CA LEU A 394 -29.11 -11.21 5.93
C LEU A 394 -30.55 -10.77 5.67
N GLY A 395 -31.32 -11.54 4.88
CA GLY A 395 -32.75 -11.37 4.68
C GLY A 395 -33.13 -10.26 3.69
N LEU A 396 -32.26 -9.93 2.72
CA LEU A 396 -32.64 -9.22 1.51
C LEU A 396 -33.36 -10.20 0.57
N ASN A 397 -34.31 -9.75 -0.22
CA ASN A 397 -34.91 -10.54 -1.28
C ASN A 397 -34.21 -10.27 -2.63
N MET A 398 -34.45 -11.13 -3.64
CA MET A 398 -33.83 -11.05 -4.95
C MET A 398 -34.03 -9.69 -5.63
N LYS A 399 -35.23 -9.09 -5.49
CA LYS A 399 -35.52 -7.76 -6.06
C LYS A 399 -34.71 -6.63 -5.40
N GLN A 400 -34.53 -6.70 -4.08
CA GLN A 400 -33.67 -5.75 -3.37
C GLN A 400 -32.22 -5.88 -3.83
N ILE A 401 -31.74 -7.11 -3.96
CA ILE A 401 -30.37 -7.40 -4.43
C ILE A 401 -30.18 -6.87 -5.85
N ALA A 402 -31.10 -7.13 -6.77
CA ALA A 402 -31.03 -6.62 -8.15
C ALA A 402 -31.00 -5.08 -8.20
N ARG A 403 -31.83 -4.40 -7.36
CA ARG A 403 -31.74 -2.93 -7.25
C ARG A 403 -30.39 -2.45 -6.70
N GLY A 404 -29.85 -3.14 -5.70
CA GLY A 404 -28.53 -2.84 -5.16
C GLY A 404 -27.44 -3.04 -6.22
N ILE A 405 -27.48 -4.13 -6.98
CA ILE A 405 -26.55 -4.42 -8.08
C ILE A 405 -26.56 -3.29 -9.13
N ALA A 406 -27.71 -2.80 -9.51
CA ALA A 406 -27.85 -1.70 -10.49
C ALA A 406 -27.23 -0.37 -10.02
N LYS A 407 -27.08 -0.18 -8.69
CA LYS A 407 -26.48 1.02 -8.09
C LYS A 407 -24.96 0.94 -7.89
N ILE A 408 -24.36 -0.23 -8.13
CA ILE A 408 -22.92 -0.42 -7.93
C ILE A 408 -22.15 0.49 -8.88
N LYS A 409 -21.25 1.28 -8.30
CA LYS A 409 -20.30 2.09 -9.07
C LYS A 409 -18.97 1.35 -9.21
N PRO A 410 -18.28 1.49 -10.35
CA PRO A 410 -16.91 0.99 -10.48
C PRO A 410 -16.01 1.53 -9.36
N VAL A 411 -15.16 0.66 -8.83
CA VAL A 411 -14.16 1.05 -7.83
C VAL A 411 -12.95 1.62 -8.58
N GLU A 412 -12.44 2.76 -8.13
CA GLU A 412 -11.26 3.39 -8.72
C GLU A 412 -10.09 2.41 -8.84
N HIS A 413 -9.44 2.41 -9.98
CA HIS A 413 -8.31 1.53 -10.33
C HIS A 413 -8.63 0.02 -10.26
N ARG A 414 -9.90 -0.38 -10.47
CA ARG A 414 -10.37 -1.77 -10.46
C ARG A 414 -11.25 -2.04 -11.67
N LEU A 415 -10.62 -2.30 -12.80
CA LEU A 415 -11.29 -2.54 -14.08
C LEU A 415 -12.34 -1.45 -14.38
N GLN A 416 -11.98 -0.21 -14.07
CA GLN A 416 -12.84 0.96 -14.22
C GLN A 416 -12.79 1.50 -15.63
N LEU A 417 -13.94 1.55 -16.31
CA LEU A 417 -14.04 2.22 -17.62
C LEU A 417 -14.18 3.74 -17.41
N ILE A 418 -13.28 4.49 -18.02
CA ILE A 418 -13.28 5.94 -18.09
C ILE A 418 -13.39 6.35 -19.56
N ARG A 419 -14.41 7.13 -19.91
CA ARG A 419 -14.60 7.65 -21.26
C ARG A 419 -14.10 9.08 -21.34
N HIS A 420 -13.08 9.30 -22.17
CA HIS A 420 -12.55 10.64 -22.40
C HIS A 420 -13.43 11.45 -23.35
N PRO A 421 -13.52 12.78 -23.20
CA PRO A 421 -14.29 13.64 -24.10
C PRO A 421 -13.88 13.53 -25.57
N GLY A 422 -12.61 13.15 -25.86
CA GLY A 422 -12.10 12.86 -27.20
C GLY A 422 -12.50 11.51 -27.79
N GLY A 423 -13.37 10.73 -27.11
CA GLY A 423 -13.85 9.43 -27.55
C GLY A 423 -12.91 8.25 -27.27
N LEU A 424 -11.75 8.47 -26.64
CA LEU A 424 -10.86 7.40 -26.19
C LEU A 424 -11.47 6.70 -24.96
N ASN A 425 -11.46 5.36 -24.95
CA ASN A 425 -11.81 4.56 -23.79
C ASN A 425 -10.56 4.22 -23.00
N VAL A 426 -10.60 4.40 -21.69
CA VAL A 426 -9.53 3.99 -20.78
C VAL A 426 -10.11 3.00 -19.78
N ILE A 427 -9.54 1.81 -19.73
CA ILE A 427 -9.80 0.81 -18.68
C ILE A 427 -8.69 0.94 -17.67
N ASP A 428 -9.05 1.35 -16.46
CA ASP A 428 -8.10 1.55 -15.36
C ASP A 428 -8.17 0.36 -14.40
N ASP A 429 -7.15 -0.51 -14.44
CA ASP A 429 -6.91 -1.61 -13.50
C ASP A 429 -5.52 -1.49 -12.85
N ALA A 430 -5.14 -0.24 -12.54
CA ALA A 430 -3.80 0.14 -12.15
C ALA A 430 -3.51 0.05 -10.65
N PHE A 431 -4.27 -0.70 -9.85
CA PHE A 431 -4.02 -0.73 -8.39
C PHE A 431 -3.01 -1.79 -7.96
N ASN A 432 -3.22 -3.03 -8.35
CA ASN A 432 -2.35 -4.17 -8.03
C ASN A 432 -2.72 -5.36 -8.91
N SER A 433 -1.78 -5.88 -9.65
CA SER A 433 -2.01 -6.95 -10.59
C SER A 433 -1.62 -8.33 -10.07
N ASN A 434 -2.31 -9.33 -10.58
CA ASN A 434 -1.95 -10.74 -10.51
C ASN A 434 -2.35 -11.39 -11.84
N ILE A 435 -1.72 -12.51 -12.17
CA ILE A 435 -1.90 -13.14 -13.49
C ILE A 435 -3.37 -13.45 -13.83
N ARG A 436 -4.17 -13.84 -12.84
CA ARG A 436 -5.58 -14.19 -13.06
C ARG A 436 -6.45 -12.95 -13.29
N GLY A 437 -6.26 -11.90 -12.49
CA GLY A 437 -6.93 -10.61 -12.68
C GLY A 437 -6.58 -9.99 -14.01
N ALA A 438 -5.30 -9.99 -14.35
CA ALA A 438 -4.81 -9.48 -15.63
C ALA A 438 -5.41 -10.23 -16.83
N LYS A 439 -5.45 -11.57 -16.81
CA LYS A 439 -6.11 -12.37 -17.86
C LYS A 439 -7.58 -11.97 -18.03
N GLN A 440 -8.30 -11.68 -16.94
CA GLN A 440 -9.68 -11.19 -17.01
C GLN A 440 -9.76 -9.76 -17.58
N ALA A 441 -8.85 -8.87 -17.19
CA ALA A 441 -8.79 -7.52 -17.76
C ALA A 441 -8.49 -7.55 -19.27
N PHE A 442 -7.63 -8.47 -19.72
CA PHE A 442 -7.35 -8.69 -21.14
C PHE A 442 -8.57 -9.20 -21.90
N GLN A 443 -9.35 -10.12 -21.32
CA GLN A 443 -10.60 -10.59 -21.93
C GLN A 443 -11.66 -9.48 -22.00
N VAL A 444 -11.69 -8.56 -21.04
CA VAL A 444 -12.54 -7.37 -21.13
C VAL A 444 -12.07 -6.46 -22.27
N LEU A 445 -10.77 -6.18 -22.36
CA LEU A 445 -10.21 -5.37 -23.45
C LEU A 445 -10.53 -5.96 -24.83
N LYS A 446 -10.48 -7.29 -24.97
CA LYS A 446 -10.78 -8.00 -26.23
C LYS A 446 -12.20 -7.74 -26.76
N GLN A 447 -13.15 -7.32 -25.92
CA GLN A 447 -14.53 -7.02 -26.32
C GLN A 447 -14.67 -5.67 -27.04
N PHE A 448 -13.66 -4.81 -26.99
CA PHE A 448 -13.69 -3.51 -27.64
C PHE A 448 -13.33 -3.63 -29.12
N PRO A 449 -14.12 -3.01 -30.01
CA PRO A 449 -14.06 -3.33 -31.43
C PRO A 449 -12.93 -2.63 -32.22
N ARG A 450 -12.31 -1.59 -31.64
CA ARG A 450 -11.26 -0.82 -32.30
C ARG A 450 -9.88 -1.18 -31.71
N LYS A 451 -8.87 -0.37 -32.02
CA LYS A 451 -7.49 -0.56 -31.57
C LYS A 451 -7.42 -0.68 -30.02
N ARG A 452 -6.72 -1.70 -29.56
CA ARG A 452 -6.57 -2.06 -28.16
C ARG A 452 -5.11 -1.95 -27.76
N VAL A 453 -4.84 -1.14 -26.76
CA VAL A 453 -3.49 -0.91 -26.24
C VAL A 453 -3.43 -1.36 -24.79
N ILE A 454 -2.39 -2.10 -24.41
CA ILE A 454 -2.11 -2.42 -23.01
C ILE A 454 -0.88 -1.63 -22.57
N VAL A 455 -0.97 -0.96 -21.43
CA VAL A 455 0.12 -0.26 -20.77
C VAL A 455 0.38 -0.92 -19.42
N THR A 456 1.59 -1.43 -19.21
CA THR A 456 1.90 -2.16 -17.99
C THR A 456 3.38 -2.09 -17.62
N PRO A 457 3.72 -1.99 -16.32
CA PRO A 457 5.07 -2.19 -15.80
C PRO A 457 5.34 -3.66 -15.42
N GLY A 458 4.39 -4.57 -15.68
CA GLY A 458 4.45 -5.96 -15.24
C GLY A 458 4.09 -6.16 -13.76
N MET A 459 4.33 -7.36 -13.26
CA MET A 459 3.99 -7.77 -11.90
C MET A 459 5.22 -7.80 -11.00
N VAL A 460 5.04 -7.50 -9.69
CA VAL A 460 6.08 -7.47 -8.65
C VAL A 460 5.67 -8.28 -7.42
N GLU A 461 6.55 -8.39 -6.42
CA GLU A 461 6.35 -9.13 -5.17
C GLU A 461 6.19 -10.65 -5.34
N LEU A 462 6.69 -11.20 -6.45
CA LEU A 462 6.58 -12.62 -6.81
C LEU A 462 7.82 -13.45 -6.42
N GLY A 463 8.82 -12.81 -5.81
CA GLY A 463 10.06 -13.48 -5.37
C GLY A 463 10.83 -14.09 -6.55
N GLY A 464 11.28 -15.35 -6.43
CA GLY A 464 12.03 -16.03 -7.47
C GLY A 464 11.22 -16.37 -8.74
N GLN A 465 9.90 -16.23 -8.71
CA GLN A 465 9.01 -16.55 -9.85
C GLN A 465 8.70 -15.32 -10.71
N GLU A 466 9.27 -14.14 -10.40
CA GLU A 466 8.91 -12.88 -11.06
C GLU A 466 9.13 -12.91 -12.57
N ALA A 467 10.24 -13.45 -13.03
CA ALA A 467 10.54 -13.54 -14.47
C ALA A 467 9.59 -14.49 -15.20
N GLU A 468 9.35 -15.68 -14.66
CA GLU A 468 8.47 -16.69 -15.25
C GLU A 468 7.02 -16.19 -15.33
N MET A 469 6.50 -15.62 -14.24
CA MET A 469 5.13 -15.09 -14.20
C MET A 469 4.95 -13.86 -15.09
N ASN A 470 5.96 -13.00 -15.25
CA ASN A 470 5.91 -11.90 -16.23
C ASN A 470 5.98 -12.41 -17.68
N ARG A 471 6.66 -13.52 -17.95
CA ARG A 471 6.63 -14.18 -19.26
C ARG A 471 5.24 -14.75 -19.57
N GLU A 472 4.60 -15.44 -18.60
CA GLU A 472 3.22 -15.92 -18.73
C GLU A 472 2.23 -14.75 -18.91
N PHE A 473 2.46 -13.63 -18.23
CA PHE A 473 1.69 -12.41 -18.38
C PHE A 473 1.78 -11.87 -19.81
N GLY A 474 2.99 -11.79 -20.39
CA GLY A 474 3.21 -11.41 -21.78
C GLY A 474 2.52 -12.35 -22.76
N ALA A 475 2.60 -13.66 -22.54
CA ALA A 475 1.90 -14.68 -23.32
C ALA A 475 0.39 -14.44 -23.34
N ALA A 476 -0.20 -14.13 -22.17
CA ALA A 476 -1.64 -13.85 -22.06
C ALA A 476 -2.09 -12.54 -22.73
N MET A 477 -1.20 -11.59 -22.95
CA MET A 477 -1.48 -10.33 -23.65
C MET A 477 -1.61 -10.53 -25.18
N ALA A 478 -0.87 -11.49 -25.75
CA ALA A 478 -0.62 -11.59 -27.18
C ALA A 478 -1.89 -11.57 -28.06
N ASP A 479 -2.96 -12.26 -27.63
CA ASP A 479 -4.22 -12.33 -28.36
C ASP A 479 -5.22 -11.24 -27.98
N CYS A 480 -4.88 -10.33 -27.06
CA CYS A 480 -5.84 -9.42 -26.45
C CYS A 480 -5.62 -7.95 -26.81
N CYS A 481 -4.45 -7.59 -27.31
CA CYS A 481 -4.15 -6.22 -27.72
C CYS A 481 -3.48 -6.14 -29.08
N ASP A 482 -3.50 -4.95 -29.66
CA ASP A 482 -2.86 -4.64 -30.95
C ASP A 482 -1.50 -3.95 -30.73
N ILE A 483 -1.31 -3.29 -29.60
CA ILE A 483 -0.04 -2.65 -29.19
C ILE A 483 0.20 -2.91 -27.70
N ALA A 484 1.43 -3.29 -27.35
CA ALA A 484 1.90 -3.46 -25.99
C ALA A 484 2.90 -2.34 -25.62
N VAL A 485 2.59 -1.52 -24.62
CA VAL A 485 3.46 -0.48 -24.08
C VAL A 485 3.97 -0.93 -22.71
N LEU A 486 5.24 -1.29 -22.64
CA LEU A 486 5.88 -1.85 -21.44
C LEU A 486 6.68 -0.75 -20.73
N VAL A 487 6.43 -0.57 -19.43
CA VAL A 487 7.04 0.50 -18.63
C VAL A 487 8.15 -0.06 -17.74
N GLY A 488 9.38 0.43 -17.90
CA GLY A 488 10.58 -0.04 -17.21
C GLY A 488 11.32 -1.13 -18.00
N MET A 489 12.67 -1.16 -17.88
CA MET A 489 13.52 -1.99 -18.76
C MET A 489 13.55 -3.47 -18.34
N LYS A 490 13.79 -3.76 -17.07
CA LYS A 490 14.10 -5.13 -16.59
C LYS A 490 12.94 -6.11 -16.75
N ARG A 491 11.73 -5.72 -16.29
CA ARG A 491 10.55 -6.60 -16.38
C ARG A 491 10.01 -6.71 -17.78
N SER A 492 10.22 -5.67 -18.58
CA SER A 492 9.82 -5.66 -20.00
C SER A 492 10.48 -6.77 -20.81
N GLU A 493 11.69 -7.22 -20.46
CA GLU A 493 12.36 -8.34 -21.15
C GLU A 493 11.55 -9.64 -21.06
N ALA A 494 11.10 -10.00 -19.85
CA ALA A 494 10.32 -11.23 -19.63
C ALA A 494 8.94 -11.15 -20.30
N ILE A 495 8.27 -9.99 -20.20
CA ILE A 495 6.96 -9.77 -20.85
C ILE A 495 7.10 -9.82 -22.37
N SER A 496 8.11 -9.14 -22.91
CA SER A 496 8.39 -9.12 -24.36
C SER A 496 8.72 -10.52 -24.88
N ALA A 497 9.47 -11.33 -24.12
CA ALA A 497 9.72 -12.72 -24.48
C ALA A 497 8.41 -13.52 -24.59
N GLY A 498 7.52 -13.41 -23.58
CA GLY A 498 6.22 -14.08 -23.60
C GLY A 498 5.33 -13.65 -24.77
N LEU A 499 5.30 -12.36 -25.11
CA LEU A 499 4.59 -11.83 -26.28
C LEU A 499 5.12 -12.43 -27.59
N LYS A 500 6.45 -12.39 -27.81
CA LYS A 500 7.11 -12.90 -29.02
C LYS A 500 6.91 -14.39 -29.23
N GLU A 501 7.01 -15.19 -28.16
CA GLU A 501 6.80 -16.63 -28.19
C GLU A 501 5.38 -17.02 -28.62
N HIS A 502 4.42 -16.12 -28.42
CA HIS A 502 3.02 -16.31 -28.84
C HIS A 502 2.69 -15.54 -30.14
N GLY A 503 3.71 -15.18 -30.93
CA GLY A 503 3.55 -14.64 -32.28
C GLY A 503 3.15 -13.15 -32.33
N PHE A 504 3.30 -12.40 -31.21
CA PHE A 504 3.00 -10.96 -31.22
C PHE A 504 4.07 -10.20 -32.03
N PRO A 505 3.69 -9.27 -32.93
CA PRO A 505 4.63 -8.53 -33.78
C PRO A 505 5.59 -7.69 -32.96
N GLU A 506 6.90 -7.82 -33.21
CA GLU A 506 7.93 -7.12 -32.42
C GLU A 506 7.82 -5.60 -32.57
N GLU A 507 7.45 -5.12 -33.75
CA GLU A 507 7.22 -3.70 -34.04
C GLU A 507 6.01 -3.10 -33.31
N MET A 508 5.15 -3.92 -32.71
CA MET A 508 4.03 -3.48 -31.88
C MET A 508 4.34 -3.49 -30.38
N ILE A 509 5.55 -3.94 -30.00
CA ILE A 509 6.04 -3.85 -28.62
C ILE A 509 6.80 -2.53 -28.46
N ARG A 510 6.39 -1.72 -27.50
CA ARG A 510 7.02 -0.45 -27.17
C ARG A 510 7.52 -0.51 -25.73
N VAL A 511 8.81 -0.28 -25.51
CA VAL A 511 9.39 -0.20 -24.15
C VAL A 511 9.74 1.25 -23.85
N VAL A 512 9.26 1.75 -22.73
CA VAL A 512 9.43 3.14 -22.29
C VAL A 512 9.98 3.18 -20.85
N GLY A 513 10.70 4.25 -20.50
CA GLY A 513 11.34 4.39 -19.19
C GLY A 513 10.37 4.81 -18.09
N SER A 514 9.24 5.44 -18.43
CA SER A 514 8.31 6.00 -17.44
C SER A 514 6.85 5.96 -17.90
N LEU A 515 5.93 6.03 -16.94
CA LEU A 515 4.49 6.16 -17.22
C LEU A 515 4.17 7.49 -17.95
N GLU A 516 4.95 8.55 -17.72
CA GLU A 516 4.82 9.83 -18.41
C GLU A 516 5.13 9.67 -19.90
N GLU A 517 6.20 8.97 -20.25
CA GLU A 517 6.53 8.63 -21.65
C GLU A 517 5.46 7.75 -22.30
N ALA A 518 4.97 6.73 -21.56
CA ALA A 518 3.86 5.89 -22.03
C ALA A 518 2.62 6.72 -22.33
N THR A 519 2.24 7.64 -21.44
CA THR A 519 1.05 8.49 -21.60
C THR A 519 1.18 9.43 -22.80
N ASN A 520 2.37 9.98 -23.05
CA ASN A 520 2.63 10.81 -24.23
C ASN A 520 2.53 9.97 -25.51
N MET A 521 3.16 8.79 -25.55
CA MET A 521 3.08 7.88 -26.68
C MET A 521 1.64 7.47 -27.01
N ILE A 522 0.80 7.18 -26.00
CA ILE A 522 -0.60 6.82 -26.18
C ILE A 522 -1.36 7.92 -26.95
N ARG A 523 -1.13 9.20 -26.65
CA ARG A 523 -1.77 10.32 -27.33
C ARG A 523 -1.47 10.33 -28.82
N ASP A 524 -0.28 9.88 -29.21
CA ASP A 524 0.16 9.87 -30.61
C ASP A 524 -0.36 8.66 -31.38
N ILE A 525 -0.55 7.51 -30.70
CA ILE A 525 -0.89 6.24 -31.36
C ILE A 525 -2.38 5.87 -31.28
N THR A 526 -3.19 6.60 -30.48
CA THR A 526 -4.61 6.30 -30.28
C THR A 526 -5.53 7.42 -30.77
N GLY A 527 -6.76 7.07 -31.10
CA GLY A 527 -7.82 7.98 -31.55
C GLY A 527 -9.18 7.67 -30.92
N ALA A 528 -10.21 8.35 -31.42
CA ALA A 528 -11.58 8.16 -30.94
C ALA A 528 -12.08 6.74 -31.21
N GLY A 529 -12.62 6.10 -30.18
CA GLY A 529 -13.12 4.73 -30.18
C GLY A 529 -12.09 3.67 -29.87
N ASP A 530 -10.78 4.01 -29.83
CA ASP A 530 -9.73 3.11 -29.37
C ASP A 530 -9.83 2.90 -27.85
N THR A 531 -9.21 1.83 -27.36
CA THR A 531 -9.26 1.48 -25.94
C THR A 531 -7.87 1.19 -25.39
N VAL A 532 -7.55 1.83 -24.27
CA VAL A 532 -6.29 1.64 -23.54
C VAL A 532 -6.57 1.01 -22.19
N LEU A 533 -5.93 -0.12 -21.90
CA LEU A 533 -5.92 -0.75 -20.59
C LEU A 533 -4.63 -0.37 -19.86
N PHE A 534 -4.76 0.31 -18.72
CA PHE A 534 -3.67 0.46 -17.76
C PHE A 534 -3.75 -0.69 -16.77
N GLU A 535 -2.82 -1.62 -16.89
CA GLU A 535 -2.76 -2.81 -16.08
C GLU A 535 -1.58 -2.74 -15.11
N ASN A 536 -1.87 -2.73 -13.82
CA ASN A 536 -0.95 -2.54 -12.71
C ASN A 536 -0.35 -1.13 -12.62
N ASP A 537 0.02 -0.74 -11.40
CA ASP A 537 0.86 0.40 -11.09
C ASP A 537 1.85 0.02 -9.99
N LEU A 538 3.13 0.34 -10.21
CA LEU A 538 4.17 -0.04 -9.27
C LEU A 538 4.17 0.86 -8.04
N PRO A 539 4.30 0.28 -6.83
CA PRO A 539 4.65 1.07 -5.65
C PRO A 539 5.98 1.82 -5.82
N ASP A 540 6.13 2.99 -5.18
CA ASP A 540 7.32 3.85 -5.29
C ASP A 540 8.65 3.13 -5.05
N ASN A 541 8.66 2.09 -4.22
CA ASN A 541 9.84 1.28 -3.92
C ASN A 541 10.21 0.26 -5.01
N TYR A 542 9.42 0.14 -6.08
CA TYR A 542 9.66 -0.75 -7.23
C TYR A 542 9.88 0.00 -8.55
N THR A 543 9.79 1.32 -8.57
CA THR A 543 10.15 2.11 -9.76
C THR A 543 11.62 1.92 -10.07
N GLU A 544 11.92 1.59 -11.32
CA GLU A 544 13.29 1.56 -11.83
C GLU A 544 13.76 3.01 -11.99
N ALA A 545 14.80 3.40 -11.23
CA ALA A 545 15.39 4.75 -11.31
C ALA A 545 16.47 4.78 -12.39
#